data_decff8d9ea52366878ab2fd13c40ec82
#
_entry.id   decff8d9ea52366878ab2fd13c40ec82
#
_cell.length_a   1.000
_cell.length_b   1.000
_cell.length_c   1.000
_cell.angle_alpha   90.00
_cell.angle_beta   90.00
_cell.angle_gamma   90.00
#
_symmetry.space_group_name_H-M   'P 1'
#
loop_
_entity.id
_entity.type
_entity.pdbx_description
1 polymer ?
#
loop_
_entity_poly.entity_id
_entity_poly.type
_entity_poly.pdbx_seq_one_letter_code
_entity_poly.pdbx_strand_id
1 'polypeptide(L)'
;ARGLVICSTALAIVTFLIGLRHASAGRSSRIWWVLSGIAIGLSIWIAPVHGYPLALAMTLGGLAAAGMNAKSTSRETTEAFPWIAWGVSGALTSLLFFSVDYLGTEIVWADGRFHQVHPLFAVSLLGLGWLAALLQRWEWRRGTIIQATVAALLALSLAGTMIVKQDAGFTSSGLGADLMTHLPDTRSAGSFGEWINQHSSKGVTAGIFLPLALIAFAIWQLLQGGLSAANRSTLLAAVIIAGISAGLGLPNLAWWGIVFCSLATIAALAATSLRGLRSQILFAAACAFAAGMAWTDLAPRIGEASEPRLTENDVRSLAERDLAHWLSLRREEYRSVVLSPPDTTPALYFYGGVRGLGTPYAENSEGFIAAVRIASASSPDESLALATQRELSHVVIPSWDSFLFEYARLGAAQPEHSMMAMLDTWLAPRWMRPVQHTLPAADIFEDYSTVIYEVTETQDNASALSRLGEYFAETKQPQFAAAIAVTLRESFPSDLSGLVAQAQIAVTQSNLPVFNEALAAIVPYVEEERDGDLEFDRRVSLANVLML
;
A
#
# COMPACT_ATOMS: atom_id res chain seq x y z
N ALA A 1 -2.37 2.81 -8.74
CA ALA A 1 -1.92 1.43 -8.94
C ALA A 1 -3.07 0.47 -9.29
N ARG A 2 -4.19 0.43 -8.53
CA ARG A 2 -5.31 -0.53 -8.78
C ARG A 2 -5.87 -0.48 -10.21
N GLY A 3 -6.04 0.71 -10.80
CA GLY A 3 -6.51 0.87 -12.17
C GLY A 3 -5.59 0.21 -13.22
N LEU A 4 -4.27 0.33 -13.05
CA LEU A 4 -3.30 -0.30 -13.95
C LEU A 4 -3.33 -1.84 -13.86
N VAL A 5 -3.52 -2.40 -12.66
CA VAL A 5 -3.69 -3.84 -12.47
C VAL A 5 -4.92 -4.33 -13.24
N ILE A 6 -6.05 -3.65 -13.10
CA ILE A 6 -7.30 -4.02 -13.80
C ILE A 6 -7.11 -3.91 -15.31
N CYS A 7 -6.52 -2.83 -15.81
CA CYS A 7 -6.31 -2.64 -17.26
C CYS A 7 -5.36 -3.71 -17.85
N SER A 8 -4.24 -3.99 -17.19
CA SER A 8 -3.26 -4.97 -17.69
C SER A 8 -3.82 -6.41 -17.65
N THR A 9 -4.53 -6.77 -16.58
CA THR A 9 -5.18 -8.07 -16.45
C THR A 9 -6.34 -8.23 -17.45
N ALA A 10 -7.16 -7.19 -17.64
CA ALA A 10 -8.21 -7.18 -18.67
C ALA A 10 -7.62 -7.40 -20.06
N LEU A 11 -6.55 -6.67 -20.41
CA LEU A 11 -5.85 -6.81 -21.69
C LEU A 11 -5.32 -8.24 -21.89
N ALA A 12 -4.72 -8.84 -20.83
CA ALA A 12 -4.23 -10.21 -20.88
C ALA A 12 -5.36 -11.21 -21.16
N ILE A 13 -6.48 -11.11 -20.44
CA ILE A 13 -7.64 -12.01 -20.62
C ILE A 13 -8.25 -11.85 -22.01
N VAL A 14 -8.53 -10.62 -22.43
CA VAL A 14 -9.21 -10.34 -23.70
C VAL A 14 -8.36 -10.83 -24.88
N THR A 15 -7.07 -10.48 -24.92
CA THR A 15 -6.16 -10.92 -25.98
C THR A 15 -5.98 -12.43 -25.99
N PHE A 16 -5.92 -13.08 -24.83
CA PHE A 16 -5.88 -14.54 -24.72
C PHE A 16 -7.11 -15.19 -25.32
N LEU A 17 -8.31 -14.73 -24.94
CA LEU A 17 -9.56 -15.31 -25.40
C LEU A 17 -9.82 -15.04 -26.90
N ILE A 18 -9.39 -13.89 -27.42
CA ILE A 18 -9.38 -13.63 -28.88
C ILE A 18 -8.43 -14.61 -29.59
N GLY A 19 -7.21 -14.77 -29.06
CA GLY A 19 -6.24 -15.71 -29.60
C GLY A 19 -6.76 -17.15 -29.62
N LEU A 20 -7.40 -17.57 -28.53
CA LEU A 20 -8.01 -18.88 -28.40
C LEU A 20 -9.16 -19.09 -29.38
N ARG A 21 -10.02 -18.08 -29.56
CA ARG A 21 -11.12 -18.09 -30.53
C ARG A 21 -10.60 -18.21 -31.98
N HIS A 22 -9.56 -17.43 -32.33
CA HIS A 22 -8.95 -17.49 -33.66
C HIS A 22 -8.33 -18.86 -33.92
N ALA A 23 -7.53 -19.40 -32.97
CA ALA A 23 -6.91 -20.71 -33.10
C ALA A 23 -7.96 -21.82 -33.24
N SER A 24 -9.02 -21.77 -32.43
CA SER A 24 -10.14 -22.74 -32.49
C SER A 24 -10.96 -22.62 -33.79
N ALA A 25 -10.88 -21.50 -34.48
CA ALA A 25 -11.51 -21.28 -35.80
C ALA A 25 -10.54 -21.57 -36.98
N GLY A 26 -9.37 -22.11 -36.74
CA GLY A 26 -8.35 -22.38 -37.78
C GLY A 26 -7.76 -21.10 -38.41
N ARG A 27 -7.80 -19.96 -37.70
CA ARG A 27 -7.25 -18.68 -38.15
C ARG A 27 -5.93 -18.37 -37.48
N SER A 28 -5.08 -17.57 -38.13
CA SER A 28 -3.82 -17.14 -37.53
C SER A 28 -4.06 -16.42 -36.20
N SER A 29 -3.49 -16.96 -35.12
CA SER A 29 -3.73 -16.51 -33.74
C SER A 29 -2.48 -16.04 -33.03
N ARG A 30 -1.28 -16.28 -33.60
CA ARG A 30 0.03 -16.11 -32.94
C ARG A 30 0.22 -14.70 -32.35
N ILE A 31 -0.21 -13.66 -33.05
CA ILE A 31 -0.08 -12.27 -32.57
C ILE A 31 -0.89 -12.04 -31.28
N TRP A 32 -2.07 -12.61 -31.17
CA TRP A 32 -2.91 -12.46 -29.98
C TRP A 32 -2.31 -13.18 -28.76
N TRP A 33 -1.66 -14.32 -29.00
CA TRP A 33 -0.94 -15.04 -27.95
C TRP A 33 0.29 -14.27 -27.49
N VAL A 34 1.04 -13.65 -28.39
CA VAL A 34 2.18 -12.77 -28.05
C VAL A 34 1.68 -11.55 -27.25
N LEU A 35 0.63 -10.88 -27.70
CA LEU A 35 0.06 -9.72 -26.98
C LEU A 35 -0.44 -10.12 -25.58
N SER A 36 -1.08 -11.28 -25.46
CA SER A 36 -1.52 -11.82 -24.17
C SER A 36 -0.32 -12.13 -23.26
N GLY A 37 0.75 -12.69 -23.80
CA GLY A 37 2.00 -12.92 -23.07
C GLY A 37 2.62 -11.61 -22.58
N ILE A 38 2.72 -10.60 -23.44
CA ILE A 38 3.19 -9.26 -23.05
C ILE A 38 2.31 -8.70 -21.92
N ALA A 39 1.00 -8.75 -22.06
CA ALA A 39 0.08 -8.20 -21.08
C ALA A 39 0.16 -8.92 -19.72
N ILE A 40 0.34 -10.26 -19.71
CA ILE A 40 0.50 -11.00 -18.46
C ILE A 40 1.86 -10.74 -17.81
N GLY A 41 2.93 -10.59 -18.60
CA GLY A 41 4.24 -10.19 -18.10
C GLY A 41 4.20 -8.80 -17.46
N LEU A 42 3.48 -7.86 -18.08
CA LEU A 42 3.22 -6.53 -17.54
C LEU A 42 2.38 -6.59 -16.24
N SER A 43 1.34 -7.44 -16.20
CA SER A 43 0.50 -7.64 -15.01
C SER A 43 1.31 -8.19 -13.83
N ILE A 44 2.25 -9.08 -14.09
CA ILE A 44 3.18 -9.61 -13.07
C ILE A 44 4.11 -8.50 -12.58
N TRP A 45 4.63 -7.66 -13.47
CA TRP A 45 5.46 -6.53 -13.06
C TRP A 45 4.71 -5.54 -12.16
N ILE A 46 3.47 -5.18 -12.52
CA ILE A 46 2.64 -4.22 -11.75
C ILE A 46 2.18 -4.83 -10.41
N ALA A 47 1.74 -6.10 -10.42
CA ALA A 47 1.19 -6.79 -9.25
C ALA A 47 1.40 -8.32 -9.38
N PRO A 48 2.57 -8.85 -8.95
CA PRO A 48 2.90 -10.27 -9.09
C PRO A 48 1.87 -11.19 -8.44
N VAL A 49 1.33 -10.78 -7.28
CA VAL A 49 0.32 -11.52 -6.52
C VAL A 49 -0.96 -11.75 -7.34
N HIS A 50 -1.31 -10.84 -8.25
CA HIS A 50 -2.49 -10.97 -9.12
C HIS A 50 -2.11 -11.59 -10.48
N GLY A 51 -0.98 -11.16 -11.06
CA GLY A 51 -0.57 -11.58 -12.40
C GLY A 51 -0.27 -13.06 -12.52
N TYR A 52 0.45 -13.64 -11.56
CA TYR A 52 0.87 -15.05 -11.64
C TYR A 52 -0.28 -16.06 -11.48
N PRO A 53 -1.16 -15.95 -10.46
CA PRO A 53 -2.34 -16.80 -10.39
C PRO A 53 -3.30 -16.65 -11.59
N LEU A 54 -3.39 -15.45 -12.18
CA LEU A 54 -4.11 -15.25 -13.43
C LEU A 54 -3.47 -16.02 -14.58
N ALA A 55 -2.14 -16.04 -14.70
CA ALA A 55 -1.42 -16.83 -15.70
C ALA A 55 -1.73 -18.33 -15.55
N LEU A 56 -1.79 -18.84 -14.32
CA LEU A 56 -2.22 -20.21 -14.03
C LEU A 56 -3.67 -20.46 -14.46
N ALA A 57 -4.59 -19.55 -14.12
CA ALA A 57 -6.00 -19.67 -14.50
C ALA A 57 -6.18 -19.66 -16.03
N MET A 58 -5.45 -18.79 -16.74
CA MET A 58 -5.44 -18.75 -18.22
C MET A 58 -4.89 -20.04 -18.81
N THR A 59 -3.81 -20.59 -18.25
CA THR A 59 -3.22 -21.84 -18.68
C THR A 59 -4.21 -23.00 -18.53
N LEU A 60 -4.86 -23.12 -17.36
CA LEU A 60 -5.86 -24.15 -17.09
C LEU A 60 -7.09 -24.01 -18.01
N GLY A 61 -7.60 -22.80 -18.17
CA GLY A 61 -8.72 -22.52 -19.07
C GLY A 61 -8.41 -22.86 -20.52
N GLY A 62 -7.22 -22.50 -20.99
CA GLY A 62 -6.79 -22.80 -22.36
C GLY A 62 -6.52 -24.29 -22.61
N LEU A 63 -5.96 -25.02 -21.62
CA LEU A 63 -5.79 -26.48 -21.72
C LEU A 63 -7.14 -27.20 -21.76
N ALA A 64 -8.11 -26.78 -20.95
CA ALA A 64 -9.46 -27.31 -21.00
C ALA A 64 -10.12 -27.07 -22.37
N ALA A 65 -9.94 -25.87 -22.92
CA ALA A 65 -10.42 -25.52 -24.27
C ALA A 65 -9.75 -26.38 -25.35
N ALA A 66 -8.43 -26.61 -25.25
CA ALA A 66 -7.69 -27.48 -26.15
C ALA A 66 -8.20 -28.94 -26.10
N GLY A 67 -8.43 -29.45 -24.90
CA GLY A 67 -8.97 -30.81 -24.70
C GLY A 67 -10.38 -30.97 -25.27
N MET A 68 -11.20 -29.91 -25.21
CA MET A 68 -12.53 -29.91 -25.82
C MET A 68 -12.47 -29.90 -27.35
N ASN A 69 -11.57 -29.11 -27.94
CA ASN A 69 -11.36 -29.06 -29.39
C ASN A 69 -10.84 -30.41 -29.94
N ALA A 70 -9.96 -31.09 -29.22
CA ALA A 70 -9.41 -32.37 -29.62
C ALA A 70 -10.47 -33.49 -29.72
N LYS A 71 -11.57 -33.37 -28.97
CA LYS A 71 -12.71 -34.31 -29.04
C LYS A 71 -13.69 -34.04 -30.13
N SER A 72 -13.75 -32.79 -30.65
CA SER A 72 -14.81 -32.36 -31.58
C SER A 72 -14.40 -32.36 -33.05
N THR A 73 -13.12 -32.43 -33.37
CA THR A 73 -12.59 -32.30 -34.72
C THR A 73 -11.72 -33.53 -35.06
N SER A 74 -11.79 -34.02 -36.31
CA SER A 74 -10.85 -35.00 -36.80
C SER A 74 -9.42 -34.47 -36.63
N ARG A 75 -8.55 -35.25 -36.07
CA ARG A 75 -7.19 -34.94 -35.57
C ARG A 75 -6.23 -34.23 -36.53
N GLU A 76 -6.61 -34.14 -37.81
CA GLU A 76 -5.71 -33.66 -38.88
C GLU A 76 -5.70 -32.13 -39.09
N THR A 77 -6.65 -31.36 -38.52
CA THR A 77 -6.82 -29.94 -38.87
C THR A 77 -6.70 -28.94 -37.71
N THR A 78 -6.49 -29.41 -36.48
CA THR A 78 -6.43 -28.51 -35.34
C THR A 78 -4.99 -28.01 -35.11
N GLU A 79 -4.69 -26.77 -35.50
CA GLU A 79 -3.44 -26.14 -35.12
C GLU A 79 -3.30 -26.10 -33.59
N ALA A 80 -2.14 -26.50 -33.09
CA ALA A 80 -1.84 -26.38 -31.69
C ALA A 80 -1.76 -24.92 -31.27
N PHE A 81 -2.30 -24.59 -30.10
CA PHE A 81 -2.20 -23.25 -29.56
C PHE A 81 -0.75 -22.84 -29.37
N PRO A 82 -0.38 -21.59 -29.69
CA PRO A 82 1.02 -21.13 -29.67
C PRO A 82 1.48 -20.78 -28.23
N TRP A 83 1.40 -21.73 -27.32
CA TRP A 83 1.76 -21.61 -25.91
C TRP A 83 3.19 -21.14 -25.67
N ILE A 84 4.13 -21.61 -26.51
CA ILE A 84 5.53 -21.21 -26.40
C ILE A 84 5.67 -19.71 -26.70
N ALA A 85 4.96 -19.18 -27.72
CA ALA A 85 5.00 -17.77 -28.03
C ALA A 85 4.43 -16.91 -26.87
N TRP A 86 3.36 -17.41 -26.22
CA TRP A 86 2.78 -16.79 -25.04
C TRP A 86 3.76 -16.77 -23.85
N GLY A 87 4.33 -17.92 -23.50
CA GLY A 87 5.26 -18.04 -22.38
C GLY A 87 6.55 -17.21 -22.59
N VAL A 88 7.12 -17.25 -23.80
CA VAL A 88 8.34 -16.49 -24.14
C VAL A 88 8.09 -14.98 -24.11
N SER A 89 7.00 -14.50 -24.72
CA SER A 89 6.70 -13.06 -24.71
C SER A 89 6.41 -12.54 -23.30
N GLY A 90 5.69 -13.32 -22.47
CA GLY A 90 5.46 -12.98 -21.06
C GLY A 90 6.74 -12.96 -20.22
N ALA A 91 7.59 -13.96 -20.41
CA ALA A 91 8.87 -14.06 -19.72
C ALA A 91 9.82 -12.91 -20.11
N LEU A 92 9.93 -12.60 -21.40
CA LEU A 92 10.77 -11.49 -21.87
C LEU A 92 10.27 -10.15 -21.35
N THR A 93 8.96 -9.92 -21.32
CA THR A 93 8.37 -8.69 -20.77
C THR A 93 8.64 -8.58 -19.27
N SER A 94 8.38 -9.64 -18.50
CA SER A 94 8.66 -9.66 -17.07
C SER A 94 10.14 -9.43 -16.78
N LEU A 95 11.04 -10.05 -17.54
CA LEU A 95 12.48 -9.88 -17.39
C LEU A 95 12.95 -8.48 -17.76
N LEU A 96 12.38 -7.89 -18.83
CA LEU A 96 12.70 -6.54 -19.26
C LEU A 96 12.37 -5.52 -18.14
N PHE A 97 11.18 -5.58 -17.60
CA PHE A 97 10.79 -4.66 -16.53
C PHE A 97 11.54 -4.92 -15.22
N PHE A 98 11.83 -6.18 -14.90
CA PHE A 98 12.75 -6.50 -13.82
C PHE A 98 14.12 -5.81 -14.03
N SER A 99 14.65 -5.89 -15.25
CA SER A 99 15.94 -5.29 -15.57
C SER A 99 15.93 -3.76 -15.45
N VAL A 100 14.84 -3.11 -15.87
CA VAL A 100 14.69 -1.65 -15.76
C VAL A 100 14.66 -1.20 -14.28
N ASP A 101 13.95 -1.94 -13.43
CA ASP A 101 13.76 -1.53 -12.02
C ASP A 101 14.95 -1.89 -11.12
N TYR A 102 15.65 -3.00 -11.41
CA TYR A 102 16.56 -3.60 -10.42
C TYR A 102 18.00 -3.80 -10.89
N LEU A 103 18.34 -3.73 -12.18
CA LEU A 103 19.68 -4.04 -12.65
C LEU A 103 20.76 -3.05 -12.19
N GLY A 104 20.38 -1.87 -11.70
CA GLY A 104 21.28 -0.85 -11.16
C GLY A 104 21.32 -0.77 -9.63
N THR A 105 20.61 -1.65 -8.93
CA THR A 105 20.49 -1.59 -7.47
C THR A 105 21.14 -2.82 -6.83
N GLU A 106 21.83 -2.63 -5.69
CA GLU A 106 22.42 -3.73 -4.88
C GLU A 106 21.35 -4.70 -4.30
N ILE A 107 20.10 -4.39 -4.56
CA ILE A 107 18.90 -5.02 -3.97
C ILE A 107 18.50 -6.33 -4.69
N VAL A 108 19.09 -6.64 -5.83
CA VAL A 108 18.69 -7.73 -6.75
C VAL A 108 18.58 -9.10 -6.09
N TRP A 109 19.37 -9.35 -5.07
CA TRP A 109 19.51 -10.67 -4.44
C TRP A 109 19.24 -10.68 -2.92
N ALA A 110 18.72 -9.57 -2.36
CA ALA A 110 18.40 -9.51 -0.94
C ALA A 110 17.32 -10.53 -0.56
N ASP A 111 17.60 -11.32 0.45
CA ASP A 111 16.69 -12.33 0.98
C ASP A 111 15.34 -11.74 1.42
N GLY A 112 14.24 -12.41 1.07
CA GLY A 112 12.90 -12.07 1.57
C GLY A 112 12.02 -11.23 0.65
N ARG A 113 12.45 -10.85 -0.56
CA ARG A 113 11.71 -9.91 -1.43
C ARG A 113 10.90 -10.56 -2.57
N PHE A 114 10.17 -11.64 -2.28
CA PHE A 114 9.32 -12.30 -3.29
C PHE A 114 8.03 -11.53 -3.67
N HIS A 115 7.75 -10.41 -3.03
CA HIS A 115 6.61 -9.56 -3.38
C HIS A 115 6.86 -8.66 -4.59
N GLN A 116 8.12 -8.53 -4.98
CA GLN A 116 8.54 -7.77 -6.16
C GLN A 116 8.75 -8.70 -7.35
N VAL A 117 8.83 -8.13 -8.55
CA VAL A 117 9.13 -8.91 -9.76
C VAL A 117 10.49 -9.57 -9.59
N HIS A 118 10.49 -10.89 -9.51
CA HIS A 118 11.70 -11.69 -9.42
C HIS A 118 11.96 -12.42 -10.74
N PRO A 119 13.21 -12.67 -11.18
CA PRO A 119 13.49 -13.41 -12.40
C PRO A 119 12.81 -14.77 -12.49
N LEU A 120 12.51 -15.40 -11.35
CA LEU A 120 11.76 -16.66 -11.28
C LEU A 120 10.35 -16.56 -11.87
N PHE A 121 9.72 -15.38 -11.92
CA PHE A 121 8.44 -15.21 -12.61
C PHE A 121 8.59 -15.44 -14.11
N ALA A 122 9.67 -14.92 -14.72
CA ALA A 122 9.98 -15.16 -16.11
C ALA A 122 10.23 -16.66 -16.39
N VAL A 123 11.01 -17.32 -15.53
CA VAL A 123 11.27 -18.77 -15.61
C VAL A 123 9.96 -19.56 -15.47
N SER A 124 9.09 -19.18 -14.54
CA SER A 124 7.79 -19.84 -14.33
C SER A 124 6.87 -19.66 -15.53
N LEU A 125 6.81 -18.47 -16.16
CA LEU A 125 6.00 -18.26 -17.37
C LEU A 125 6.51 -19.08 -18.55
N LEU A 126 7.83 -19.18 -18.75
CA LEU A 126 8.43 -20.08 -19.74
C LEU A 126 8.01 -21.53 -19.46
N GLY A 127 8.13 -21.96 -18.22
CA GLY A 127 7.75 -23.31 -17.78
C GLY A 127 6.27 -23.59 -18.04
N LEU A 128 5.37 -22.65 -17.69
CA LEU A 128 3.92 -22.76 -17.95
C LEU A 128 3.61 -22.87 -19.45
N GLY A 129 4.20 -22.00 -20.28
CA GLY A 129 3.99 -22.05 -21.72
C GLY A 129 4.50 -23.36 -22.35
N TRP A 130 5.68 -23.83 -21.91
CA TRP A 130 6.23 -25.08 -22.37
C TRP A 130 5.42 -26.29 -21.90
N LEU A 131 5.07 -26.34 -20.62
CA LEU A 131 4.22 -27.39 -20.05
C LEU A 131 2.87 -27.48 -20.77
N ALA A 132 2.22 -26.34 -21.01
CA ALA A 132 0.95 -26.30 -21.71
C ALA A 132 1.06 -26.81 -23.16
N ALA A 133 2.16 -26.44 -23.86
CA ALA A 133 2.43 -26.95 -25.22
C ALA A 133 2.62 -28.47 -25.26
N LEU A 134 3.32 -29.01 -24.25
CA LEU A 134 3.52 -30.47 -24.13
C LEU A 134 2.23 -31.19 -23.76
N LEU A 135 1.46 -30.67 -22.80
CA LEU A 135 0.19 -31.27 -22.37
C LEU A 135 -0.85 -31.26 -23.48
N GLN A 136 -0.87 -30.24 -24.33
CA GLN A 136 -1.79 -30.19 -25.48
C GLN A 136 -1.48 -31.28 -26.53
N ARG A 137 -0.20 -31.67 -26.67
CA ARG A 137 0.28 -32.68 -27.63
C ARG A 137 0.72 -33.96 -26.94
N TRP A 138 0.16 -34.27 -25.78
CA TRP A 138 0.63 -35.35 -24.93
C TRP A 138 0.74 -36.70 -25.64
N GLU A 139 1.95 -37.21 -25.73
CA GLU A 139 2.28 -38.55 -26.15
C GLU A 139 3.08 -39.24 -25.05
N TRP A 140 2.66 -40.46 -24.64
CA TRP A 140 3.32 -41.21 -23.56
C TRP A 140 4.68 -41.79 -23.96
N ARG A 141 5.61 -40.92 -24.35
CA ARG A 141 7.01 -41.30 -24.64
C ARG A 141 7.90 -40.82 -23.49
N ARG A 142 8.97 -41.59 -23.19
CA ARG A 142 9.92 -41.24 -22.10
C ARG A 142 10.47 -39.80 -22.26
N GLY A 143 10.82 -39.41 -23.47
CA GLY A 143 11.31 -38.03 -23.75
C GLY A 143 10.29 -36.94 -23.42
N THR A 144 9.01 -37.18 -23.73
CA THR A 144 7.92 -36.25 -23.41
C THR A 144 7.70 -36.14 -21.90
N ILE A 145 7.81 -37.24 -21.17
CA ILE A 145 7.68 -37.23 -19.70
C ILE A 145 8.80 -36.43 -19.07
N ILE A 146 10.06 -36.65 -19.50
CA ILE A 146 11.20 -35.86 -18.99
C ILE A 146 11.03 -34.37 -19.26
N GLN A 147 10.65 -34.00 -20.49
CA GLN A 147 10.40 -32.61 -20.84
C GLN A 147 9.27 -31.99 -20.02
N ALA A 148 8.15 -32.70 -19.81
CA ALA A 148 7.04 -32.26 -19.01
C ALA A 148 7.45 -32.09 -17.53
N THR A 149 8.27 -33.00 -17.00
CA THR A 149 8.80 -32.89 -15.64
C THR A 149 9.68 -31.62 -15.50
N VAL A 150 10.60 -31.40 -16.43
CA VAL A 150 11.43 -30.17 -16.43
C VAL A 150 10.57 -28.91 -16.54
N ALA A 151 9.61 -28.88 -17.47
CA ALA A 151 8.70 -27.75 -17.64
C ALA A 151 7.83 -27.52 -16.37
N ALA A 152 7.37 -28.57 -15.71
CA ALA A 152 6.65 -28.47 -14.44
C ALA A 152 7.54 -27.95 -13.31
N LEU A 153 8.78 -28.39 -13.20
CA LEU A 153 9.75 -27.87 -12.23
C LEU A 153 10.01 -26.38 -12.46
N LEU A 154 10.17 -25.96 -13.71
CA LEU A 154 10.32 -24.54 -14.05
C LEU A 154 9.04 -23.75 -13.72
N ALA A 155 7.87 -24.26 -14.05
CA ALA A 155 6.59 -23.63 -13.73
C ALA A 155 6.36 -23.50 -12.22
N LEU A 156 6.81 -24.48 -11.43
CA LEU A 156 6.66 -24.51 -9.98
C LEU A 156 7.85 -23.90 -9.22
N SER A 157 8.90 -23.45 -9.93
CA SER A 157 10.11 -22.91 -9.30
C SER A 157 9.81 -21.78 -8.32
N LEU A 158 8.87 -20.89 -8.68
CA LEU A 158 8.42 -19.81 -7.82
C LEU A 158 7.66 -20.30 -6.60
N ALA A 159 6.71 -21.24 -6.79
CA ALA A 159 5.93 -21.80 -5.69
C ALA A 159 6.81 -22.56 -4.69
N GLY A 160 7.79 -23.31 -5.19
CA GLY A 160 8.76 -24.02 -4.36
C GLY A 160 9.59 -23.08 -3.49
N THR A 161 10.09 -21.98 -4.07
CA THR A 161 10.86 -21.00 -3.31
C THR A 161 10.00 -20.23 -2.29
N MET A 162 8.73 -19.92 -2.62
CA MET A 162 7.79 -19.32 -1.66
C MET A 162 7.52 -20.24 -0.47
N ILE A 163 7.41 -21.56 -0.67
CA ILE A 163 7.19 -22.53 0.41
C ILE A 163 8.43 -22.67 1.30
N VAL A 164 9.62 -22.71 0.72
CA VAL A 164 10.89 -22.87 1.45
C VAL A 164 11.27 -21.63 2.25
N LYS A 165 10.90 -20.44 1.77
CA LYS A 165 11.21 -19.17 2.43
C LYS A 165 10.03 -18.60 3.25
N GLN A 166 9.18 -19.43 3.80
CA GLN A 166 8.06 -19.03 4.66
C GLN A 166 8.45 -18.17 5.88
N ASP A 167 9.74 -18.12 6.24
CA ASP A 167 10.27 -17.30 7.33
C ASP A 167 10.45 -15.82 6.98
N ALA A 168 10.30 -15.42 5.74
CA ALA A 168 10.44 -14.03 5.33
C ALA A 168 9.12 -13.27 5.50
N GLY A 169 8.82 -12.87 6.71
CA GLY A 169 7.94 -11.83 7.20
C GLY A 169 6.67 -11.48 6.38
N PHE A 170 5.65 -11.05 6.99
CA PHE A 170 4.36 -10.57 6.45
C PHE A 170 3.37 -11.63 5.90
N THR A 171 3.65 -12.92 5.99
CA THR A 171 2.66 -13.94 5.67
C THR A 171 2.24 -14.68 6.93
N SER A 172 1.02 -14.45 7.38
CA SER A 172 0.21 -15.29 8.29
C SER A 172 0.74 -15.64 9.70
N SER A 173 1.95 -15.28 10.11
CA SER A 173 2.44 -15.49 11.47
C SER A 173 3.45 -14.41 11.88
N GLY A 174 3.29 -13.83 13.06
CA GLY A 174 4.18 -12.81 13.64
C GLY A 174 3.78 -11.36 13.33
N LEU A 175 4.70 -10.43 13.54
CA LEU A 175 4.55 -8.97 13.41
C LEU A 175 3.83 -8.51 12.13
N GLY A 176 3.99 -9.24 11.02
CA GLY A 176 3.33 -8.89 9.76
C GLY A 176 1.83 -9.19 9.75
N ALA A 177 1.39 -10.27 10.40
CA ALA A 177 -0.02 -10.58 10.54
C ALA A 177 -0.70 -9.53 11.46
N ASP A 178 -0.04 -9.17 12.55
CA ASP A 178 -0.51 -8.14 13.47
C ASP A 178 -0.60 -6.78 12.77
N LEU A 179 0.40 -6.40 11.96
CA LEU A 179 0.36 -5.20 11.13
C LEU A 179 -0.87 -5.18 10.21
N MET A 180 -1.10 -6.27 9.47
CA MET A 180 -2.24 -6.36 8.55
C MET A 180 -3.60 -6.29 9.25
N THR A 181 -3.68 -6.68 10.52
CA THR A 181 -4.93 -6.57 11.30
C THR A 181 -5.18 -5.15 11.81
N HIS A 182 -4.13 -4.37 12.04
CA HIS A 182 -4.21 -3.05 12.67
C HIS A 182 -4.21 -1.89 11.66
N LEU A 183 -3.71 -2.10 10.42
CA LEU A 183 -3.73 -1.06 9.38
C LEU A 183 -5.06 -1.08 8.62
N PRO A 184 -5.96 -0.12 8.84
CA PRO A 184 -7.27 -0.11 8.19
C PRO A 184 -7.19 0.01 6.66
N ASP A 185 -6.20 0.70 6.13
CA ASP A 185 -6.04 0.94 4.68
C ASP A 185 -5.22 -0.13 3.96
N THR A 186 -4.36 -0.86 4.65
CA THR A 186 -3.73 -2.09 4.15
C THR A 186 -4.63 -3.31 4.32
N ARG A 187 -5.73 -3.21 5.01
CA ARG A 187 -6.82 -4.16 4.81
C ARG A 187 -7.10 -4.15 3.31
N SER A 188 -6.27 -4.90 2.59
CA SER A 188 -6.58 -5.39 1.27
C SER A 188 -8.06 -5.58 1.26
N ALA A 189 -8.76 -5.01 0.30
CA ALA A 189 -10.20 -5.09 0.15
C ALA A 189 -10.71 -6.33 0.87
N GLY A 190 -11.41 -6.16 1.98
CA GLY A 190 -11.64 -7.20 2.99
C GLY A 190 -12.13 -8.55 2.44
N SER A 191 -12.38 -9.50 3.25
CA SER A 191 -12.99 -10.74 2.81
C SER A 191 -14.38 -10.47 2.22
N PHE A 192 -14.82 -11.32 1.31
CA PHE A 192 -16.17 -11.25 0.76
C PHE A 192 -17.26 -11.25 1.84
N GLY A 193 -17.01 -11.94 2.96
CA GLY A 193 -17.91 -11.94 4.12
C GLY A 193 -18.01 -10.56 4.79
N GLU A 194 -16.90 -9.86 4.97
CA GLU A 194 -16.88 -8.49 5.51
C GLU A 194 -17.59 -7.52 4.57
N TRP A 195 -17.36 -7.65 3.26
CA TRP A 195 -18.04 -6.84 2.26
C TRP A 195 -19.56 -7.01 2.30
N ILE A 196 -20.06 -8.25 2.47
CA ILE A 196 -21.50 -8.50 2.61
C ILE A 196 -22.06 -7.77 3.84
N ASN A 197 -21.33 -7.78 4.96
CA ASN A 197 -21.78 -7.17 6.21
C ASN A 197 -21.76 -5.63 6.16
N GLN A 198 -20.91 -5.04 5.34
CA GLN A 198 -20.75 -3.58 5.24
C GLN A 198 -21.66 -2.92 4.19
N HIS A 199 -22.21 -3.70 3.25
CA HIS A 199 -22.96 -3.13 2.13
C HIS A 199 -24.46 -3.39 2.26
N SER A 200 -25.23 -2.49 1.66
CA SER A 200 -26.69 -2.63 1.61
C SER A 200 -27.11 -3.92 0.87
N SER A 201 -28.25 -4.46 1.22
CA SER A 201 -28.80 -5.65 0.56
C SER A 201 -28.92 -5.51 -0.97
N LYS A 202 -29.10 -4.29 -1.48
CA LYS A 202 -29.14 -3.99 -2.93
C LYS A 202 -27.77 -4.15 -3.58
N GLY A 203 -26.72 -3.58 -2.96
CA GLY A 203 -25.34 -3.69 -3.45
C GLY A 203 -24.84 -5.13 -3.41
N VAL A 204 -25.12 -5.86 -2.32
CA VAL A 204 -24.82 -7.29 -2.20
C VAL A 204 -25.53 -8.11 -3.27
N THR A 205 -26.82 -7.85 -3.51
CA THR A 205 -27.61 -8.55 -4.54
C THR A 205 -27.00 -8.34 -5.92
N ALA A 206 -26.70 -7.10 -6.31
CA ALA A 206 -26.10 -6.80 -7.62
C ALA A 206 -24.70 -7.42 -7.77
N GLY A 207 -23.85 -7.33 -6.72
CA GLY A 207 -22.50 -7.87 -6.73
C GLY A 207 -22.41 -9.40 -6.76
N ILE A 208 -23.45 -10.12 -6.32
CA ILE A 208 -23.45 -11.59 -6.28
C ILE A 208 -24.29 -12.18 -7.42
N PHE A 209 -25.52 -11.72 -7.58
CA PHE A 209 -26.45 -12.36 -8.52
C PHE A 209 -26.05 -12.18 -9.97
N LEU A 210 -25.53 -11.01 -10.36
CA LEU A 210 -25.10 -10.81 -11.75
C LEU A 210 -23.94 -11.72 -12.15
N PRO A 211 -22.84 -11.80 -11.38
CA PRO A 211 -21.77 -12.76 -11.63
C PRO A 211 -22.27 -14.20 -11.73
N LEU A 212 -23.04 -14.65 -10.75
CA LEU A 212 -23.56 -16.00 -10.71
C LEU A 212 -24.50 -16.30 -11.88
N ALA A 213 -25.41 -15.37 -12.23
CA ALA A 213 -26.32 -15.52 -13.35
C ALA A 213 -25.57 -15.62 -14.68
N LEU A 214 -24.53 -14.81 -14.90
CA LEU A 214 -23.72 -14.87 -16.11
C LEU A 214 -22.92 -16.17 -16.21
N ILE A 215 -22.33 -16.64 -15.11
CA ILE A 215 -21.62 -17.92 -15.08
C ILE A 215 -22.58 -19.07 -15.31
N ALA A 216 -23.72 -19.10 -14.62
CA ALA A 216 -24.74 -20.11 -14.80
C ALA A 216 -25.29 -20.15 -16.25
N PHE A 217 -25.54 -18.97 -16.83
CA PHE A 217 -25.96 -18.85 -18.23
C PHE A 217 -24.89 -19.36 -19.20
N ALA A 218 -23.61 -19.04 -18.95
CA ALA A 218 -22.52 -19.54 -19.76
C ALA A 218 -22.35 -21.08 -19.66
N ILE A 219 -22.49 -21.65 -18.48
CA ILE A 219 -22.47 -23.11 -18.27
C ILE A 219 -23.67 -23.75 -19.00
N TRP A 220 -24.86 -23.16 -18.87
CA TRP A 220 -26.06 -23.66 -19.59
C TRP A 220 -25.84 -23.66 -21.11
N GLN A 221 -25.27 -22.58 -21.69
CA GLN A 221 -24.94 -22.54 -23.11
C GLN A 221 -23.91 -23.61 -23.53
N LEU A 222 -22.91 -23.88 -22.68
CA LEU A 222 -21.92 -24.92 -22.91
C LEU A 222 -22.57 -26.31 -22.96
N LEU A 223 -23.61 -26.55 -22.15
CA LEU A 223 -24.33 -27.81 -22.07
C LEU A 223 -25.31 -28.02 -23.25
N GLN A 224 -25.91 -26.93 -23.75
CA GLN A 224 -26.90 -27.01 -24.85
C GLN A 224 -26.32 -27.34 -26.24
N GLY A 225 -25.00 -27.24 -26.43
CA GLY A 225 -24.34 -27.72 -27.65
C GLY A 225 -24.59 -26.87 -28.93
N GLY A 226 -25.29 -25.76 -28.86
CA GLY A 226 -25.62 -24.90 -30.03
C GLY A 226 -24.50 -23.93 -30.46
N LEU A 227 -23.37 -23.89 -29.76
CA LEU A 227 -22.26 -23.00 -30.02
C LEU A 227 -21.30 -23.57 -31.07
N SER A 228 -20.71 -22.70 -31.90
CA SER A 228 -19.56 -23.11 -32.72
C SER A 228 -18.39 -23.59 -31.81
N ALA A 229 -17.54 -24.48 -32.32
CA ALA A 229 -16.38 -25.00 -31.58
C ALA A 229 -15.52 -23.86 -31.01
N ALA A 230 -15.27 -22.81 -31.79
CA ALA A 230 -14.51 -21.64 -31.39
C ALA A 230 -15.16 -20.87 -30.22
N ASN A 231 -16.45 -20.63 -30.28
CA ASN A 231 -17.15 -19.95 -29.18
C ASN A 231 -17.23 -20.81 -27.92
N ARG A 232 -17.44 -22.11 -28.10
CA ARG A 232 -17.55 -23.09 -27.00
C ARG A 232 -16.23 -23.19 -26.21
N SER A 233 -15.09 -23.30 -26.91
CA SER A 233 -13.78 -23.36 -26.27
C SER A 233 -13.40 -22.06 -25.57
N THR A 234 -13.72 -20.91 -26.19
CA THR A 234 -13.47 -19.58 -25.61
C THR A 234 -14.34 -19.36 -24.36
N LEU A 235 -15.62 -19.74 -24.42
CA LEU A 235 -16.52 -19.62 -23.28
C LEU A 235 -16.11 -20.50 -22.11
N LEU A 236 -15.67 -21.74 -22.38
CA LEU A 236 -15.15 -22.63 -21.35
C LEU A 236 -13.92 -22.03 -20.65
N ALA A 237 -12.96 -21.52 -21.42
CA ALA A 237 -11.78 -20.87 -20.85
C ALA A 237 -12.16 -19.67 -19.99
N ALA A 238 -13.07 -18.79 -20.48
CA ALA A 238 -13.54 -17.64 -19.73
C ALA A 238 -14.23 -18.02 -18.41
N VAL A 239 -15.06 -19.06 -18.41
CA VAL A 239 -15.73 -19.58 -17.19
C VAL A 239 -14.70 -20.10 -16.18
N ILE A 240 -13.69 -20.83 -16.64
CA ILE A 240 -12.63 -21.34 -15.75
C ILE A 240 -11.83 -20.19 -15.15
N ILE A 241 -11.43 -19.21 -15.96
CA ILE A 241 -10.69 -18.02 -15.47
C ILE A 241 -11.55 -17.26 -14.45
N ALA A 242 -12.82 -17.01 -14.75
CA ALA A 242 -13.73 -16.32 -13.83
C ALA A 242 -13.95 -17.12 -12.54
N GLY A 243 -14.11 -18.44 -12.62
CA GLY A 243 -14.32 -19.31 -11.47
C GLY A 243 -13.10 -19.34 -10.52
N ILE A 244 -11.89 -19.47 -11.08
CA ILE A 244 -10.64 -19.45 -10.29
C ILE A 244 -10.46 -18.06 -9.65
N SER A 245 -10.66 -16.99 -10.43
CA SER A 245 -10.56 -15.61 -9.93
C SER A 245 -11.58 -15.32 -8.83
N ALA A 246 -12.81 -15.81 -8.98
CA ALA A 246 -13.85 -15.69 -7.96
C ALA A 246 -13.48 -16.45 -6.68
N GLY A 247 -12.94 -17.68 -6.80
CA GLY A 247 -12.43 -18.44 -5.67
C GLY A 247 -11.33 -17.72 -4.90
N LEU A 248 -10.39 -17.06 -5.59
CA LEU A 248 -9.38 -16.22 -5.00
C LEU A 248 -9.96 -14.91 -4.44
N GLY A 249 -11.07 -14.45 -4.98
CA GLY A 249 -11.82 -13.27 -4.53
C GLY A 249 -12.57 -13.45 -3.21
N LEU A 250 -12.84 -14.68 -2.78
CA LEU A 250 -13.53 -14.94 -1.51
C LEU A 250 -12.74 -14.44 -0.29
N PRO A 251 -11.43 -14.76 -0.15
CA PRO A 251 -10.62 -14.23 0.94
C PRO A 251 -10.13 -12.80 0.68
N ASN A 252 -10.07 -12.33 -0.58
CA ASN A 252 -9.53 -11.03 -0.93
C ASN A 252 -10.26 -10.39 -2.12
N LEU A 253 -11.07 -9.37 -1.84
CA LEU A 253 -11.86 -8.64 -2.83
C LEU A 253 -11.04 -7.94 -3.93
N ALA A 254 -9.73 -7.75 -3.77
CA ALA A 254 -8.89 -7.19 -4.82
C ALA A 254 -8.96 -7.99 -6.14
N TRP A 255 -9.31 -9.29 -6.07
CA TRP A 255 -9.52 -10.16 -7.22
C TRP A 255 -10.81 -9.90 -8.00
N TRP A 256 -11.78 -9.20 -7.40
CA TRP A 256 -13.07 -8.96 -8.04
C TRP A 256 -12.97 -8.13 -9.33
N GLY A 257 -11.99 -7.24 -9.45
CA GLY A 257 -11.72 -6.54 -10.70
C GLY A 257 -11.43 -7.51 -11.86
N ILE A 258 -10.69 -8.58 -11.60
CA ILE A 258 -10.37 -9.62 -12.58
C ILE A 258 -11.59 -10.48 -12.90
N VAL A 259 -12.41 -10.79 -11.89
CA VAL A 259 -13.70 -11.49 -12.07
C VAL A 259 -14.60 -10.69 -13.02
N PHE A 260 -14.76 -9.39 -12.78
CA PHE A 260 -15.59 -8.53 -13.65
C PHE A 260 -15.09 -8.45 -15.09
N CYS A 261 -13.76 -8.38 -15.32
CA CYS A 261 -13.20 -8.44 -16.66
C CYS A 261 -13.54 -9.76 -17.38
N SER A 262 -13.45 -10.89 -16.68
CA SER A 262 -13.82 -12.20 -17.21
C SER A 262 -15.31 -12.29 -17.48
N LEU A 263 -16.15 -11.75 -16.59
CA LEU A 263 -17.61 -11.72 -16.75
C LEU A 263 -18.06 -10.83 -17.92
N ALA A 264 -17.42 -9.68 -18.14
CA ALA A 264 -17.68 -8.84 -19.30
C ALA A 264 -17.42 -9.60 -20.62
N THR A 265 -16.34 -10.40 -20.65
CA THR A 265 -16.05 -11.25 -21.81
C THR A 265 -17.10 -12.37 -21.97
N ILE A 266 -17.52 -13.00 -20.87
CA ILE A 266 -18.60 -14.01 -20.87
C ILE A 266 -19.89 -13.38 -21.40
N ALA A 267 -20.25 -12.18 -20.94
CA ALA A 267 -21.42 -11.46 -21.38
C ALA A 267 -21.39 -11.14 -22.90
N ALA A 268 -20.23 -10.66 -23.39
CA ALA A 268 -20.05 -10.38 -24.82
C ALA A 268 -20.18 -11.66 -25.69
N LEU A 269 -19.56 -12.77 -25.27
CA LEU A 269 -19.69 -14.05 -25.96
C LEU A 269 -21.09 -14.60 -25.90
N ALA A 270 -21.74 -14.49 -24.75
CA ALA A 270 -23.13 -14.90 -24.57
C ALA A 270 -24.06 -14.10 -25.49
N ALA A 271 -23.91 -12.77 -25.56
CA ALA A 271 -24.71 -11.93 -26.45
C ALA A 271 -24.54 -12.32 -27.93
N THR A 272 -23.33 -12.63 -28.38
CA THR A 272 -23.09 -13.05 -29.78
C THR A 272 -23.66 -14.43 -30.13
N SER A 273 -23.93 -15.26 -29.12
CA SER A 273 -24.48 -16.62 -29.30
C SER A 273 -26.00 -16.64 -29.39
N LEU A 274 -26.68 -15.58 -28.94
CA LEU A 274 -28.14 -15.49 -28.96
C LEU A 274 -28.63 -15.31 -30.38
N ARG A 275 -29.54 -16.18 -30.81
CA ARG A 275 -30.18 -16.12 -32.13
C ARG A 275 -31.39 -15.20 -32.04
N GLY A 276 -31.36 -14.14 -32.83
CA GLY A 276 -32.46 -13.20 -32.97
C GLY A 276 -32.32 -11.92 -32.15
N LEU A 277 -32.68 -10.80 -32.76
CA LEU A 277 -32.55 -9.47 -32.20
C LEU A 277 -33.24 -9.32 -30.84
N ARG A 278 -34.43 -9.94 -30.69
CA ARG A 278 -35.23 -9.88 -29.45
C ARG A 278 -34.49 -10.48 -28.26
N SER A 279 -33.84 -11.64 -28.41
CA SER A 279 -33.10 -12.27 -27.33
C SER A 279 -31.82 -11.51 -26.99
N GLN A 280 -31.16 -10.88 -27.97
CA GLN A 280 -30.02 -9.99 -27.74
C GLN A 280 -30.41 -8.73 -26.98
N ILE A 281 -31.57 -8.11 -27.36
CA ILE A 281 -32.09 -6.93 -26.65
C ILE A 281 -32.48 -7.29 -25.22
N LEU A 282 -33.19 -8.42 -25.00
CA LEU A 282 -33.58 -8.86 -23.67
C LEU A 282 -32.35 -9.14 -22.77
N PHE A 283 -31.33 -9.77 -23.33
CA PHE A 283 -30.08 -10.02 -22.59
C PHE A 283 -29.34 -8.70 -22.26
N ALA A 284 -29.22 -7.79 -23.23
CA ALA A 284 -28.64 -6.48 -23.02
C ALA A 284 -29.42 -5.66 -21.97
N ALA A 285 -30.74 -5.71 -22.03
CA ALA A 285 -31.61 -5.06 -21.04
C ALA A 285 -31.45 -5.66 -19.64
N ALA A 286 -31.34 -7.00 -19.54
CA ALA A 286 -31.07 -7.66 -18.25
C ALA A 286 -29.70 -7.28 -17.67
N CYS A 287 -28.67 -7.24 -18.51
CA CYS A 287 -27.33 -6.76 -18.08
C CYS A 287 -27.35 -5.29 -17.68
N ALA A 288 -28.05 -4.43 -18.46
CA ALA A 288 -28.19 -3.01 -18.14
C ALA A 288 -29.01 -2.79 -16.87
N PHE A 289 -30.06 -3.57 -16.63
CA PHE A 289 -30.83 -3.51 -15.40
C PHE A 289 -29.99 -3.91 -14.18
N ALA A 290 -29.24 -5.00 -14.28
CA ALA A 290 -28.36 -5.44 -13.20
C ALA A 290 -27.22 -4.45 -12.95
N ALA A 291 -26.63 -3.85 -14.00
CA ALA A 291 -25.69 -2.76 -13.89
C ALA A 291 -26.36 -1.51 -13.30
N GLY A 292 -27.60 -1.19 -13.71
CA GLY A 292 -28.38 -0.06 -13.19
C GLY A 292 -28.61 -0.13 -11.69
N MET A 293 -28.80 -1.33 -11.14
CA MET A 293 -28.88 -1.50 -9.68
C MET A 293 -27.56 -1.19 -8.95
N ALA A 294 -26.41 -1.43 -9.59
CA ALA A 294 -25.13 -1.00 -9.07
C ALA A 294 -24.90 0.53 -9.24
N TRP A 295 -25.49 1.12 -10.28
CA TRP A 295 -25.43 2.57 -10.55
C TRP A 295 -26.27 3.39 -9.57
N THR A 296 -27.30 2.83 -8.94
CA THR A 296 -28.09 3.55 -7.93
C THR A 296 -27.27 3.97 -6.72
N ASP A 297 -26.19 3.26 -6.41
CA ASP A 297 -25.25 3.62 -5.33
C ASP A 297 -24.17 4.62 -5.81
N LEU A 298 -23.94 4.70 -7.12
CA LEU A 298 -22.97 5.61 -7.75
C LEU A 298 -23.59 6.93 -8.21
N ALA A 299 -24.87 6.92 -8.63
CA ALA A 299 -25.54 8.10 -9.16
C ALA A 299 -25.61 9.29 -8.18
N PRO A 300 -25.85 9.11 -6.87
CA PRO A 300 -25.76 10.20 -5.89
C PRO A 300 -24.36 10.82 -5.85
N ARG A 301 -23.32 9.98 -5.87
CA ARG A 301 -21.92 10.45 -5.85
C ARG A 301 -21.52 11.23 -7.11
N ILE A 302 -22.11 10.90 -8.26
CA ILE A 302 -21.89 11.62 -9.52
C ILE A 302 -22.72 12.92 -9.55
N GLY A 303 -23.93 12.90 -9.01
CA GLY A 303 -24.83 14.07 -8.95
C GLY A 303 -24.38 15.10 -7.89
N GLU A 304 -23.82 14.65 -6.78
CA GLU A 304 -23.22 15.49 -5.73
C GLU A 304 -21.87 16.08 -6.14
N ALA A 305 -21.25 15.59 -7.19
CA ALA A 305 -20.00 16.10 -7.75
C ALA A 305 -20.12 17.50 -8.41
N SER A 306 -21.29 18.16 -8.33
CA SER A 306 -21.46 19.55 -8.78
C SER A 306 -20.76 20.59 -7.90
N GLU A 307 -20.42 20.26 -6.66
CA GLU A 307 -19.44 20.99 -5.86
C GLU A 307 -18.30 20.03 -5.47
N PRO A 308 -17.05 20.33 -5.79
CA PRO A 308 -15.92 19.49 -5.39
C PRO A 308 -15.76 19.57 -3.87
N ARG A 309 -16.53 18.78 -3.14
CA ARG A 309 -16.31 18.58 -1.71
C ARG A 309 -15.10 17.69 -1.56
N LEU A 310 -14.09 18.22 -0.89
CA LEU A 310 -12.93 17.44 -0.49
C LEU A 310 -13.42 16.31 0.41
N THR A 311 -13.01 15.10 0.10
CA THR A 311 -13.23 13.95 0.98
C THR A 311 -12.24 14.02 2.15
N GLU A 312 -12.51 13.31 3.25
CA GLU A 312 -11.59 13.19 4.37
C GLU A 312 -10.18 12.74 3.92
N ASN A 313 -10.10 11.81 2.97
CA ASN A 313 -8.84 11.37 2.37
C ASN A 313 -8.12 12.49 1.59
N ASP A 314 -8.86 13.37 0.93
CA ASP A 314 -8.27 14.52 0.22
C ASP A 314 -7.68 15.52 1.23
N VAL A 315 -8.41 15.80 2.31
CA VAL A 315 -7.94 16.69 3.39
C VAL A 315 -6.71 16.11 4.07
N ARG A 316 -6.73 14.81 4.42
CA ARG A 316 -5.58 14.09 4.94
C ARG A 316 -4.37 14.19 4.01
N SER A 317 -4.55 13.95 2.72
CA SER A 317 -3.46 14.04 1.74
C SER A 317 -2.89 15.46 1.62
N LEU A 318 -3.72 16.49 1.78
CA LEU A 318 -3.26 17.89 1.83
C LEU A 318 -2.44 18.17 3.09
N ALA A 319 -2.89 17.69 4.26
CA ALA A 319 -2.17 17.83 5.51
C ALA A 319 -0.82 17.07 5.48
N GLU A 320 -0.80 15.85 4.95
CA GLU A 320 0.42 15.06 4.75
C GLU A 320 1.41 15.73 3.79
N ARG A 321 0.91 16.38 2.74
CA ARG A 321 1.74 17.14 1.79
C ARG A 321 2.37 18.37 2.46
N ASP A 322 1.61 19.13 3.23
CA ASP A 322 2.11 20.29 3.96
C ASP A 322 3.19 19.87 4.96
N LEU A 323 2.90 18.86 5.76
CA LEU A 323 3.84 18.27 6.71
C LEU A 323 5.14 17.79 6.03
N ALA A 324 5.02 17.11 4.88
CA ALA A 324 6.17 16.62 4.13
C ALA A 324 7.05 17.78 3.62
N HIS A 325 6.45 18.85 3.13
CA HIS A 325 7.18 20.06 2.73
C HIS A 325 7.87 20.73 3.92
N TRP A 326 7.18 20.85 5.06
CA TRP A 326 7.75 21.41 6.27
C TRP A 326 8.97 20.62 6.74
N LEU A 327 8.88 19.27 6.78
CA LEU A 327 9.99 18.39 7.12
C LEU A 327 11.14 18.49 6.11
N SER A 328 10.84 18.58 4.82
CA SER A 328 11.87 18.66 3.77
C SER A 328 12.73 19.92 3.85
N LEU A 329 12.18 21.04 4.34
CA LEU A 329 12.90 22.29 4.54
C LEU A 329 13.81 22.29 5.78
N ARG A 330 13.57 21.39 6.74
CA ARG A 330 14.30 21.31 8.02
C ARG A 330 15.28 20.13 8.09
N ARG A 331 15.35 19.34 7.03
CA ARG A 331 16.23 18.19 7.03
C ARG A 331 17.69 18.63 6.93
N GLU A 332 18.50 18.16 7.84
CA GLU A 332 19.95 18.18 7.70
C GLU A 332 20.38 17.15 6.66
N GLU A 333 21.45 17.42 5.91
CA GLU A 333 21.90 16.61 4.76
C GLU A 333 22.16 15.14 5.14
N TYR A 334 22.48 14.86 6.41
CA TYR A 334 22.86 13.53 6.92
C TYR A 334 21.83 12.87 7.85
N ARG A 335 20.82 13.60 8.35
CA ARG A 335 19.78 13.06 9.23
C ARG A 335 18.42 13.38 8.65
N SER A 336 17.82 12.41 7.98
CA SER A 336 16.53 12.64 7.30
C SER A 336 15.55 11.46 7.44
N VAL A 337 15.73 10.64 8.48
CA VAL A 337 14.81 9.53 8.75
C VAL A 337 13.79 9.95 9.79
N VAL A 338 12.53 9.67 9.53
CA VAL A 338 11.41 10.04 10.40
C VAL A 338 10.72 8.78 10.91
N LEU A 339 10.36 8.77 12.20
CA LEU A 339 9.44 7.81 12.77
C LEU A 339 8.02 8.41 12.67
N SER A 340 7.19 7.81 11.85
CA SER A 340 5.79 8.21 11.63
C SER A 340 4.91 6.98 11.49
N PRO A 341 3.57 7.10 11.54
CA PRO A 341 2.67 6.02 11.23
C PRO A 341 2.95 5.41 9.85
N PRO A 342 2.77 4.09 9.68
CA PRO A 342 3.15 3.40 8.45
C PRO A 342 2.38 3.89 7.22
N ASP A 343 1.14 4.34 7.37
CA ASP A 343 0.36 4.89 6.26
C ASP A 343 0.77 6.33 5.88
N THR A 344 1.23 7.11 6.87
CA THR A 344 1.73 8.48 6.67
C THR A 344 3.13 8.49 6.03
N THR A 345 4.00 7.53 6.39
CA THR A 345 5.38 7.46 5.90
C THR A 345 5.52 7.50 4.36
N PRO A 346 4.73 6.74 3.57
CA PRO A 346 4.80 6.83 2.11
C PRO A 346 4.43 8.20 1.54
N ALA A 347 3.49 8.90 2.17
CA ALA A 347 3.09 10.24 1.76
C ALA A 347 4.22 11.25 2.02
N LEU A 348 4.91 11.17 3.18
CA LEU A 348 6.07 12.01 3.49
C LEU A 348 7.21 11.81 2.48
N TYR A 349 7.44 10.56 2.07
CA TYR A 349 8.42 10.25 1.03
C TYR A 349 7.99 10.81 -0.34
N PHE A 350 6.75 10.58 -0.73
CA PHE A 350 6.23 10.98 -2.04
C PHE A 350 6.22 12.50 -2.24
N TYR A 351 5.77 13.26 -1.23
CA TYR A 351 5.64 14.72 -1.32
C TYR A 351 6.90 15.50 -0.95
N GLY A 352 7.73 14.96 -0.05
CA GLY A 352 8.88 15.68 0.51
C GLY A 352 10.23 14.98 0.36
N GLY A 353 10.26 13.76 -0.18
CA GLY A 353 11.49 12.94 -0.24
C GLY A 353 12.00 12.53 1.14
N VAL A 354 11.16 12.58 2.17
CA VAL A 354 11.51 12.28 3.55
C VAL A 354 11.50 10.77 3.77
N ARG A 355 12.63 10.20 4.18
CA ARG A 355 12.72 8.77 4.49
C ARG A 355 12.05 8.48 5.83
N GLY A 356 11.37 7.33 5.94
CA GLY A 356 10.72 6.91 7.18
C GLY A 356 11.04 5.47 7.56
N LEU A 357 10.95 5.15 8.86
CA LEU A 357 11.25 3.81 9.37
C LEU A 357 10.12 2.82 9.07
N GLY A 358 8.92 3.09 9.49
CA GLY A 358 7.77 2.19 9.30
C GLY A 358 7.05 2.46 7.99
N THR A 359 6.75 1.42 7.24
CA THR A 359 5.86 1.49 6.07
C THR A 359 4.96 0.27 6.03
N PRO A 360 3.81 0.32 5.34
CA PRO A 360 2.92 -0.84 5.21
C PRO A 360 3.45 -1.88 4.20
N TYR A 361 4.65 -1.69 3.67
CA TYR A 361 5.24 -2.56 2.65
C TYR A 361 6.13 -3.63 3.27
N ALA A 362 5.91 -4.88 2.87
CA ALA A 362 6.67 -6.04 3.34
C ALA A 362 8.20 -5.93 3.10
N GLU A 363 8.56 -5.18 2.06
CA GLU A 363 9.95 -4.91 1.68
C GLU A 363 10.71 -4.10 2.74
N ASN A 364 10.00 -3.33 3.56
CA ASN A 364 10.57 -2.54 4.65
C ASN A 364 10.36 -3.20 6.02
N SER A 365 10.42 -4.52 6.10
CA SER A 365 10.26 -5.26 7.38
C SER A 365 11.26 -4.83 8.44
N GLU A 366 12.51 -4.60 8.07
CA GLU A 366 13.55 -4.12 8.99
C GLU A 366 13.25 -2.71 9.53
N GLY A 367 12.78 -1.81 8.65
CA GLY A 367 12.36 -0.46 9.06
C GLY A 367 11.15 -0.51 9.99
N PHE A 368 10.20 -1.41 9.71
CA PHE A 368 9.05 -1.63 10.57
C PHE A 368 9.44 -2.18 11.96
N ILE A 369 10.31 -3.20 12.01
CA ILE A 369 10.85 -3.74 13.27
C ILE A 369 11.61 -2.65 14.05
N ALA A 370 12.38 -1.81 13.37
CA ALA A 370 13.06 -0.70 14.01
C ALA A 370 12.08 0.33 14.59
N ALA A 371 11.02 0.67 13.85
CA ALA A 371 9.95 1.55 14.34
C ALA A 371 9.27 0.99 15.60
N VAL A 372 8.91 -0.30 15.57
CA VAL A 372 8.34 -1.01 16.73
C VAL A 372 9.29 -0.94 17.92
N ARG A 373 10.56 -1.27 17.75
CA ARG A 373 11.55 -1.27 18.84
C ARG A 373 11.76 0.11 19.45
N ILE A 374 11.87 1.16 18.61
CA ILE A 374 12.04 2.53 19.12
C ILE A 374 10.78 2.97 19.88
N ALA A 375 9.62 2.76 19.30
CA ALA A 375 8.34 3.16 19.91
C ALA A 375 8.05 2.42 21.23
N SER A 376 8.44 1.16 21.33
CA SER A 376 8.21 0.28 22.49
C SER A 376 9.31 0.32 23.54
N ALA A 377 10.42 1.01 23.30
CA ALA A 377 11.55 1.07 24.22
C ALA A 377 11.10 1.63 25.59
N SER A 378 11.44 0.92 26.66
CA SER A 378 11.08 1.29 28.03
C SER A 378 12.11 2.18 28.73
N SER A 379 13.29 2.37 28.11
CA SER A 379 14.38 3.20 28.59
C SER A 379 14.72 4.29 27.59
N PRO A 380 14.91 5.56 28.05
CA PRO A 380 15.38 6.65 27.20
C PRO A 380 16.72 6.36 26.52
N ASP A 381 17.63 5.64 27.20
CA ASP A 381 18.95 5.30 26.66
C ASP A 381 18.86 4.25 25.54
N GLU A 382 18.00 3.25 25.71
CA GLU A 382 17.72 2.26 24.68
C GLU A 382 17.13 2.91 23.42
N SER A 383 16.11 3.75 23.61
CA SER A 383 15.47 4.44 22.48
C SER A 383 16.44 5.40 21.78
N LEU A 384 17.33 6.09 22.51
CA LEU A 384 18.38 6.92 21.93
C LEU A 384 19.37 6.11 21.09
N ALA A 385 19.84 4.97 21.63
CA ALA A 385 20.77 4.11 20.89
C ALA A 385 20.16 3.60 19.58
N LEU A 386 18.90 3.17 19.60
CA LEU A 386 18.18 2.72 18.42
C LEU A 386 17.90 3.86 17.43
N ALA A 387 17.49 5.04 17.92
CA ALA A 387 17.26 6.23 17.12
C ALA A 387 18.56 6.68 16.41
N THR A 388 19.68 6.69 17.13
CA THR A 388 20.99 7.05 16.59
C THR A 388 21.45 6.05 15.53
N GLN A 389 21.29 4.75 15.78
CA GLN A 389 21.63 3.70 14.81
C GLN A 389 20.87 3.85 13.48
N ARG A 390 19.66 4.39 13.52
CA ARG A 390 18.79 4.58 12.36
C ARG A 390 18.81 5.99 11.80
N GLU A 391 19.65 6.86 12.28
CA GLU A 391 19.76 8.27 11.86
C GLU A 391 18.42 9.02 11.98
N LEU A 392 17.66 8.70 13.04
CA LEU A 392 16.36 9.32 13.28
C LEU A 392 16.52 10.81 13.53
N SER A 393 15.76 11.62 12.81
CA SER A 393 15.75 13.07 12.96
C SER A 393 14.49 13.59 13.67
N HIS A 394 13.34 12.97 13.39
CA HIS A 394 12.05 13.41 13.92
C HIS A 394 11.14 12.23 14.26
N VAL A 395 10.30 12.43 15.28
CA VAL A 395 9.12 11.61 15.56
C VAL A 395 7.88 12.45 15.27
N VAL A 396 7.00 11.96 14.41
CA VAL A 396 5.82 12.68 13.93
C VAL A 396 4.56 11.97 14.36
N ILE A 397 3.75 12.62 15.17
CA ILE A 397 2.49 12.11 15.73
C ILE A 397 1.33 12.93 15.14
N PRO A 398 0.74 12.52 14.01
CA PRO A 398 -0.41 13.20 13.44
C PRO A 398 -1.70 12.81 14.16
N SER A 399 -2.64 13.74 14.30
CA SER A 399 -3.94 13.48 14.95
C SER A 399 -4.83 12.50 14.15
N TRP A 400 -4.61 12.40 12.83
CA TRP A 400 -5.38 11.54 11.93
C TRP A 400 -4.89 10.10 11.84
N ASP A 401 -3.79 9.76 12.52
CA ASP A 401 -3.24 8.41 12.49
C ASP A 401 -2.51 8.09 13.80
N SER A 402 -3.16 7.32 14.64
CA SER A 402 -2.65 6.93 15.97
C SER A 402 -1.76 5.69 15.97
N PHE A 403 -1.34 5.17 14.80
CA PHE A 403 -0.63 3.89 14.70
C PHE A 403 0.71 3.85 15.44
N LEU A 404 1.32 4.98 15.76
CA LEU A 404 2.53 5.01 16.58
C LEU A 404 2.34 4.36 17.96
N PHE A 405 1.15 4.47 18.54
CA PHE A 405 0.81 3.80 19.80
C PHE A 405 0.63 2.28 19.60
N GLU A 406 0.19 1.86 18.43
CA GLU A 406 0.16 0.44 18.07
C GLU A 406 1.56 -0.15 17.93
N TYR A 407 2.55 0.60 17.42
CA TYR A 407 3.94 0.16 17.45
C TYR A 407 4.41 -0.17 18.88
N ALA A 408 4.07 0.68 19.85
CA ALA A 408 4.40 0.43 21.25
C ALA A 408 3.74 -0.84 21.77
N ARG A 409 2.46 -1.08 21.44
CA ARG A 409 1.73 -2.29 21.82
C ARG A 409 2.28 -3.56 21.19
N LEU A 410 2.76 -3.47 19.96
CA LEU A 410 3.37 -4.61 19.25
C LEU A 410 4.71 -5.03 19.86
N GLY A 411 5.47 -4.09 20.42
CA GLY A 411 6.84 -4.34 20.89
C GLY A 411 7.00 -4.47 22.39
N ALA A 412 6.11 -3.86 23.21
CA ALA A 412 6.25 -3.79 24.65
C ALA A 412 5.28 -4.71 25.39
N ALA A 413 5.77 -5.42 26.40
CA ALA A 413 4.90 -6.15 27.34
C ALA A 413 4.04 -5.21 28.21
N GLN A 414 4.52 -3.99 28.44
CA GLN A 414 3.86 -2.92 29.20
C GLN A 414 3.92 -1.63 28.36
N PRO A 415 2.98 -1.43 27.42
CA PRO A 415 2.98 -0.28 26.51
C PRO A 415 2.91 1.07 27.23
N GLU A 416 2.35 1.12 28.45
CA GLU A 416 2.26 2.29 29.31
C GLU A 416 3.61 2.81 29.82
N HIS A 417 4.67 2.01 29.73
CA HIS A 417 6.03 2.41 30.07
C HIS A 417 6.91 2.64 28.83
N SER A 418 6.31 2.63 27.65
CA SER A 418 7.03 2.81 26.38
C SER A 418 7.42 4.26 26.12
N MET A 419 8.36 4.46 25.19
CA MET A 419 8.72 5.79 24.68
C MET A 419 7.46 6.54 24.18
N MET A 420 6.57 5.87 23.46
CA MET A 420 5.34 6.51 22.98
C MET A 420 4.43 6.97 24.11
N ALA A 421 4.31 6.22 25.21
CA ALA A 421 3.55 6.66 26.38
C ALA A 421 4.21 7.86 27.07
N MET A 422 5.54 7.93 27.10
CA MET A 422 6.25 9.13 27.59
C MET A 422 5.95 10.35 26.72
N LEU A 423 5.97 10.21 25.38
CA LEU A 423 5.65 11.32 24.47
C LEU A 423 4.19 11.78 24.59
N ASP A 424 3.25 10.85 24.79
CA ASP A 424 1.83 11.15 24.98
C ASP A 424 1.57 11.97 26.27
N THR A 425 2.34 11.71 27.30
CA THR A 425 2.28 12.43 28.58
C THR A 425 3.21 13.64 28.65
N TRP A 426 3.81 14.06 27.55
CA TRP A 426 4.77 15.16 27.46
C TRP A 426 6.04 14.98 28.31
N LEU A 427 6.36 13.75 28.67
CA LEU A 427 7.59 13.36 29.39
C LEU A 427 8.68 12.94 28.38
N ALA A 428 8.86 13.73 27.33
CA ALA A 428 9.83 13.43 26.27
C ALA A 428 11.24 13.25 26.85
N PRO A 429 12.02 12.27 26.34
CA PRO A 429 13.42 12.12 26.69
C PRO A 429 14.22 13.39 26.40
N ARG A 430 15.27 13.67 27.18
CA ARG A 430 16.10 14.88 27.05
C ARG A 430 16.83 15.02 25.71
N TRP A 431 16.88 13.99 24.89
CA TRP A 431 17.41 14.02 23.54
C TRP A 431 16.34 14.31 22.48
N MET A 432 15.13 14.69 22.92
CA MET A 432 14.04 15.15 22.06
C MET A 432 13.58 16.53 22.47
N ARG A 433 13.21 17.35 21.49
CA ARG A 433 12.50 18.61 21.72
C ARG A 433 11.23 18.69 20.89
N PRO A 434 10.13 19.18 21.44
CA PRO A 434 8.94 19.45 20.66
C PRO A 434 9.21 20.64 19.72
N VAL A 435 8.72 20.54 18.48
CA VAL A 435 8.81 21.60 17.47
C VAL A 435 7.45 21.91 16.89
N GLN A 436 7.17 23.19 16.71
CA GLN A 436 5.87 23.60 16.20
C GLN A 436 5.76 23.35 14.69
N HIS A 437 4.69 22.69 14.31
CA HIS A 437 4.18 22.65 12.95
C HIS A 437 2.72 23.09 12.97
N THR A 438 2.38 24.06 12.14
CA THR A 438 1.02 24.57 12.03
C THR A 438 0.54 24.38 10.60
N LEU A 439 -0.57 23.67 10.44
CA LEU A 439 -1.24 23.54 9.15
C LEU A 439 -1.77 24.90 8.70
N PRO A 440 -1.96 25.12 7.39
CA PRO A 440 -2.55 26.35 6.87
C PRO A 440 -3.89 26.67 7.53
N ALA A 441 -4.14 27.95 7.78
CA ALA A 441 -5.37 28.43 8.41
C ALA A 441 -6.56 28.27 7.44
N ALA A 442 -7.19 27.11 7.47
CA ALA A 442 -8.38 26.79 6.68
C ALA A 442 -9.29 25.85 7.49
N ASP A 443 -10.59 26.07 7.38
CA ASP A 443 -11.63 25.30 8.13
C ASP A 443 -11.50 23.79 7.91
N ILE A 444 -11.00 23.37 6.74
CA ILE A 444 -10.80 21.94 6.42
C ILE A 444 -9.76 21.25 7.32
N PHE A 445 -8.89 22.01 7.99
CA PHE A 445 -7.84 21.47 8.86
C PHE A 445 -8.14 21.66 10.36
N GLU A 446 -9.35 22.12 10.73
CA GLU A 446 -9.69 22.41 12.13
C GLU A 446 -9.48 21.21 13.07
N ASP A 447 -9.79 19.99 12.60
CA ASP A 447 -9.61 18.74 13.34
C ASP A 447 -8.23 18.09 13.13
N TYR A 448 -7.35 18.71 12.36
CA TYR A 448 -6.04 18.18 12.01
C TYR A 448 -4.92 18.89 12.75
N SER A 449 -4.09 18.14 13.43
CA SER A 449 -2.91 18.66 14.12
C SER A 449 -1.75 17.65 14.06
N THR A 450 -0.56 18.14 14.33
CA THR A 450 0.64 17.30 14.43
C THR A 450 1.44 17.68 15.65
N VAL A 451 1.92 16.69 16.38
CA VAL A 451 2.96 16.85 17.39
C VAL A 451 4.24 16.28 16.81
N ILE A 452 5.28 17.08 16.78
CA ILE A 452 6.58 16.69 16.21
C ILE A 452 7.64 16.85 17.28
N TYR A 453 8.45 15.81 17.46
CA TYR A 453 9.64 15.85 18.28
C TYR A 453 10.87 15.74 17.37
N GLU A 454 11.77 16.70 17.48
CA GLU A 454 13.06 16.67 16.82
C GLU A 454 14.07 15.96 17.71
N VAL A 455 14.89 15.10 17.12
CA VAL A 455 16.01 14.44 17.79
C VAL A 455 17.19 15.40 17.87
N THR A 456 17.66 15.66 19.08
CA THR A 456 18.76 16.61 19.35
C THR A 456 19.83 15.94 20.22
N GLU A 457 20.88 16.64 20.54
CA GLU A 457 21.80 16.23 21.59
C GLU A 457 21.09 16.23 22.95
N THR A 458 21.65 15.47 23.91
CA THR A 458 21.05 15.37 25.24
C THR A 458 21.12 16.71 25.96
N GLN A 459 19.98 17.30 26.20
CA GLN A 459 19.78 18.58 26.85
C GLN A 459 19.89 18.45 28.36
N ASP A 460 20.21 19.55 29.04
CA ASP A 460 19.98 19.66 30.48
C ASP A 460 18.48 19.82 30.79
N ASN A 461 18.11 19.65 32.06
CA ASN A 461 16.70 19.68 32.46
C ASN A 461 16.05 21.08 32.29
N ALA A 462 16.81 22.14 32.50
CA ALA A 462 16.30 23.49 32.38
C ALA A 462 16.01 23.83 30.91
N SER A 463 16.94 23.49 30.01
CA SER A 463 16.75 23.67 28.56
C SER A 463 15.61 22.84 28.01
N ALA A 464 15.47 21.57 28.44
CA ALA A 464 14.36 20.73 28.00
C ALA A 464 12.99 21.28 28.44
N LEU A 465 12.86 21.70 29.71
CA LEU A 465 11.64 22.32 30.22
C LEU A 465 11.36 23.67 29.55
N SER A 466 12.41 24.47 29.28
CA SER A 466 12.27 25.75 28.60
C SER A 466 11.66 25.60 27.22
N ARG A 467 12.18 24.68 26.40
CA ARG A 467 11.65 24.37 25.07
C ARG A 467 10.21 23.85 25.10
N LEU A 468 9.90 23.01 26.08
CA LEU A 468 8.54 22.52 26.27
C LEU A 468 7.57 23.66 26.65
N GLY A 469 8.00 24.57 27.54
CA GLY A 469 7.19 25.71 27.94
C GLY A 469 6.94 26.68 26.78
N GLU A 470 7.95 26.97 25.97
CA GLU A 470 7.84 27.77 24.75
C GLU A 470 6.93 27.12 23.72
N TYR A 471 7.07 25.81 23.50
CA TYR A 471 6.18 25.05 22.62
C TYR A 471 4.71 25.19 23.04
N PHE A 472 4.39 25.07 24.32
CA PHE A 472 3.01 25.26 24.81
C PHE A 472 2.52 26.71 24.65
N ALA A 473 3.39 27.67 24.80
CA ALA A 473 3.06 29.07 24.58
C ALA A 473 2.73 29.34 23.11
N GLU A 474 3.55 28.84 22.20
CA GLU A 474 3.39 28.97 20.74
C GLU A 474 2.15 28.21 20.22
N THR A 475 1.88 27.04 20.77
CA THR A 475 0.71 26.22 20.39
C THR A 475 -0.60 26.63 21.10
N LYS A 476 -0.60 27.80 21.75
CA LYS A 476 -1.78 28.38 22.45
C LYS A 476 -2.34 27.48 23.55
N GLN A 477 -1.46 26.85 24.31
CA GLN A 477 -1.78 26.04 25.48
C GLN A 477 -1.32 26.74 26.77
N PRO A 478 -1.93 27.89 27.15
CA PRO A 478 -1.40 28.79 28.19
C PRO A 478 -1.35 28.16 29.57
N GLN A 479 -2.22 27.18 29.87
CA GLN A 479 -2.25 26.50 31.15
C GLN A 479 -0.99 25.64 31.37
N PHE A 480 -0.59 24.89 30.35
CA PHE A 480 0.64 24.07 30.40
C PHE A 480 1.89 24.96 30.40
N ALA A 481 1.92 25.99 29.56
CA ALA A 481 3.01 26.95 29.57
C ALA A 481 3.19 27.61 30.94
N ALA A 482 2.11 28.02 31.61
CA ALA A 482 2.16 28.60 32.96
C ALA A 482 2.70 27.62 34.00
N ALA A 483 2.26 26.34 33.95
CA ALA A 483 2.76 25.31 34.87
C ALA A 483 4.27 25.08 34.70
N ILE A 484 4.76 25.05 33.46
CA ILE A 484 6.21 24.93 33.18
C ILE A 484 6.95 26.17 33.69
N ALA A 485 6.43 27.39 33.49
CA ALA A 485 7.07 28.61 33.97
C ALA A 485 7.21 28.62 35.50
N VAL A 486 6.21 28.09 36.23
CA VAL A 486 6.29 27.92 37.70
C VAL A 486 7.41 26.93 38.05
N THR A 487 7.45 25.76 37.38
CA THR A 487 8.47 24.74 37.62
C THR A 487 9.88 25.27 37.35
N LEU A 488 10.07 26.01 36.26
CA LEU A 488 11.35 26.65 35.93
C LEU A 488 11.77 27.64 37.02
N ARG A 489 10.85 28.47 37.51
CA ARG A 489 11.13 29.44 38.56
C ARG A 489 11.54 28.77 39.87
N GLU A 490 10.87 27.68 40.24
CA GLU A 490 11.12 26.97 41.50
C GLU A 490 12.36 26.10 41.46
N SER A 491 12.59 25.40 40.36
CA SER A 491 13.67 24.39 40.25
C SER A 491 14.94 24.95 39.64
N PHE A 492 14.87 25.99 38.79
CA PHE A 492 15.97 26.54 38.03
C PHE A 492 15.97 28.09 38.02
N PRO A 493 15.94 28.75 39.21
CA PRO A 493 15.72 30.21 39.33
C PRO A 493 16.82 31.08 38.71
N SER A 494 18.02 30.55 38.55
CA SER A 494 19.18 31.25 37.98
C SER A 494 19.63 30.68 36.63
N ASP A 495 18.88 29.80 36.04
CA ASP A 495 19.20 29.24 34.73
C ASP A 495 18.78 30.22 33.62
N LEU A 496 19.72 30.60 32.73
CA LEU A 496 19.47 31.59 31.69
C LEU A 496 18.42 31.10 30.68
N SER A 497 18.48 29.82 30.28
CA SER A 497 17.46 29.22 29.38
C SER A 497 16.07 29.27 30.01
N GLY A 498 15.98 28.94 31.31
CA GLY A 498 14.75 29.02 32.09
C GLY A 498 14.18 30.43 32.20
N LEU A 499 15.03 31.44 32.44
CA LEU A 499 14.64 32.86 32.49
C LEU A 499 14.11 33.36 31.14
N VAL A 500 14.77 32.99 30.05
CA VAL A 500 14.34 33.33 28.68
C VAL A 500 12.96 32.73 28.39
N ALA A 501 12.73 31.46 28.69
CA ALA A 501 11.43 30.82 28.50
C ALA A 501 10.34 31.47 29.36
N GLN A 502 10.63 31.82 30.62
CA GLN A 502 9.68 32.53 31.49
C GLN A 502 9.28 33.89 30.88
N ALA A 503 10.25 34.64 30.34
CA ALA A 503 9.97 35.93 29.66
C ALA A 503 9.06 35.70 28.43
N GLN A 504 9.37 34.74 27.54
CA GLN A 504 8.55 34.47 26.37
C GLN A 504 7.13 34.01 26.73
N ILE A 505 6.99 33.10 27.71
CA ILE A 505 5.69 32.66 28.21
C ILE A 505 4.90 33.85 28.77
N ALA A 506 5.53 34.74 29.54
CA ALA A 506 4.91 35.92 30.11
C ALA A 506 4.38 36.89 29.01
N VAL A 507 5.13 37.05 27.92
CA VAL A 507 4.69 37.85 26.77
C VAL A 507 3.43 37.24 26.12
N THR A 508 3.43 35.96 25.84
CA THR A 508 2.27 35.27 25.22
C THR A 508 1.00 35.36 26.10
N GLN A 509 1.19 35.43 27.42
CA GLN A 509 0.11 35.58 28.41
C GLN A 509 -0.21 37.05 28.73
N SER A 510 0.47 38.03 28.10
CA SER A 510 0.34 39.46 28.38
C SER A 510 0.62 39.81 29.84
N ASN A 511 1.52 39.07 30.50
CA ASN A 511 1.89 39.24 31.90
C ASN A 511 3.16 40.08 32.05
N LEU A 512 3.01 41.43 31.88
CA LEU A 512 4.10 42.39 31.95
C LEU A 512 4.92 42.37 33.26
N PRO A 513 4.31 42.21 34.44
CA PRO A 513 5.10 42.08 35.68
C PRO A 513 6.09 40.95 35.68
N VAL A 514 5.67 39.74 35.29
CA VAL A 514 6.53 38.55 35.20
C VAL A 514 7.57 38.71 34.10
N PHE A 515 7.21 39.30 32.96
CA PHE A 515 8.14 39.63 31.90
C PHE A 515 9.27 40.53 32.38
N ASN A 516 8.95 41.65 33.06
CA ASN A 516 9.93 42.62 33.56
C ASN A 516 10.83 41.98 34.63
N GLU A 517 10.29 41.13 35.50
CA GLU A 517 11.07 40.36 36.49
C GLU A 517 12.09 39.43 35.82
N ALA A 518 11.63 38.66 34.83
CA ALA A 518 12.53 37.77 34.07
C ALA A 518 13.58 38.53 33.28
N LEU A 519 13.19 39.62 32.61
CA LEU A 519 14.11 40.49 31.88
C LEU A 519 15.18 41.10 32.78
N ALA A 520 14.80 41.63 33.95
CA ALA A 520 15.78 42.14 34.94
C ALA A 520 16.75 41.07 35.42
N ALA A 521 16.33 39.81 35.49
CA ALA A 521 17.20 38.71 35.83
C ALA A 521 18.12 38.26 34.66
N ILE A 522 17.71 38.46 33.40
CA ILE A 522 18.48 38.15 32.19
C ILE A 522 19.61 39.15 31.94
N VAL A 523 19.37 40.45 32.13
CA VAL A 523 20.31 41.53 31.80
C VAL A 523 21.72 41.32 32.33
N PRO A 524 21.96 40.92 33.59
CA PRO A 524 23.33 40.66 34.10
C PRO A 524 24.10 39.58 33.30
N TYR A 525 23.41 38.54 32.83
CA TYR A 525 24.04 37.49 32.02
C TYR A 525 24.49 38.01 30.66
N VAL A 526 23.74 38.90 30.04
CA VAL A 526 24.09 39.52 28.76
C VAL A 526 25.23 40.52 28.94
N GLU A 527 25.23 41.32 30.03
CA GLU A 527 26.31 42.25 30.37
C GLU A 527 27.63 41.50 30.68
N GLU A 528 27.55 40.27 31.22
CA GLU A 528 28.71 39.41 31.48
C GLU A 528 29.12 38.58 30.27
N GLU A 529 28.53 38.77 29.09
CA GLU A 529 28.79 38.01 27.85
C GLU A 529 28.61 36.49 28.01
N ARG A 530 27.70 36.04 28.88
CA ARG A 530 27.40 34.62 29.15
C ARG A 530 26.31 34.05 28.26
N ASP A 531 25.79 34.80 27.34
CA ASP A 531 24.85 34.35 26.32
C ASP A 531 25.48 33.34 25.35
N GLY A 532 26.82 33.33 25.23
CA GLY A 532 27.58 32.32 24.49
C GLY A 532 27.47 30.89 25.03
N ASP A 533 27.10 30.73 26.31
CA ASP A 533 26.88 29.41 26.93
C ASP A 533 25.58 28.74 26.45
N LEU A 534 24.67 29.51 25.85
CA LEU A 534 23.40 28.99 25.32
C LEU A 534 23.59 28.31 23.96
N GLU A 535 22.83 27.26 23.72
CA GLU A 535 22.70 26.67 22.39
C GLU A 535 22.12 27.68 21.39
N PHE A 536 22.34 27.46 20.10
CA PHE A 536 21.99 28.44 19.05
C PHE A 536 20.51 28.85 19.08
N ASP A 537 19.59 27.89 19.19
CA ASP A 537 18.15 28.18 19.25
C ASP A 537 17.78 28.96 20.51
N ARG A 538 18.40 28.68 21.65
CA ARG A 538 18.21 29.41 22.90
C ARG A 538 18.72 30.85 22.81
N ARG A 539 19.81 31.10 22.08
CA ARG A 539 20.27 32.47 21.77
C ARG A 539 19.31 33.22 20.88
N VAL A 540 18.66 32.54 19.92
CA VAL A 540 17.60 33.16 19.11
C VAL A 540 16.40 33.52 20.00
N SER A 541 15.98 32.64 20.91
CA SER A 541 14.93 32.93 21.89
C SER A 541 15.30 34.14 22.77
N LEU A 542 16.54 34.20 23.27
CA LEU A 542 17.04 35.35 24.03
C LEU A 542 16.98 36.65 23.20
N ALA A 543 17.48 36.63 21.98
CA ALA A 543 17.43 37.79 21.09
C ALA A 543 16.00 38.28 20.87
N ASN A 544 15.04 37.38 20.69
CA ASN A 544 13.62 37.72 20.56
C ASN A 544 13.09 38.41 21.84
N VAL A 545 13.45 37.94 23.02
CA VAL A 545 13.04 38.55 24.30
C VAL A 545 13.63 39.92 24.47
N LEU A 546 14.90 40.12 24.07
CA LEU A 546 15.56 41.45 24.20
C LEU A 546 15.06 42.49 23.19
N MET A 547 14.41 42.07 22.10
CA MET A 547 13.81 42.96 21.10
C MET A 547 12.39 43.40 21.44
N LEU A 548 11.74 42.78 22.41
CA LEU A 548 10.40 43.14 22.86
C LEU A 548 10.41 44.23 23.90
#